data_9324de65212c703ec8feacce62275e5f
#
_entry.id   9324de65212c703ec8feacce62275e5f
#
_cell.length_a   1.000
_cell.length_b   1.000
_cell.length_c   1.000
_cell.angle_alpha   90.00
_cell.angle_beta   90.00
_cell.angle_gamma   90.00
#
_symmetry.space_group_name_H-M   'P 1'
#
loop_
_entity.id
_entity.type
_entity.pdbx_description
1 polymer ?
#
loop_
_entity_poly.entity_id
_entity_poly.type
_entity_poly.pdbx_seq_one_letter_code
_entity_poly.pdbx_strand_id
1 'polypeptide(L)'
;MVYSEQGLGDTIHFFRFIPILSKKGFRLIFECQRQLFSVLEPLCRELKLLHIIQRGEPIPEFDLCIPLMSLPYYMGVYNLDLIPSKVPYIFPTQLSTKIILDSNLYKVGLVWAGNPRHENNQYRSLAFEQLAPLLSIKTVEFYSLQVGNKTENGIPQPYRKEITDLGSDLRDFRDTTSAISQLDLVISVDTSVAHLAGAMGKKVWTLLPANPDFRWLLGRNDSPWYPTMRLFRQSKLGEWSKVVSDVALELRKIAKISI
;
A
#
# COMPACT_ATOMS: atom_id res chain seq x y z
N MET A 1 -24.44 1.05 -8.56
CA MET A 1 -23.24 0.20 -8.60
C MET A 1 -21.98 1.05 -8.66
N VAL A 2 -20.94 0.71 -7.89
CA VAL A 2 -19.60 1.29 -7.98
C VAL A 2 -18.65 0.18 -8.44
N TYR A 3 -17.79 0.48 -9.43
CA TYR A 3 -16.87 -0.53 -9.95
C TYR A 3 -15.43 -0.03 -10.01
N SER A 4 -14.48 -0.94 -9.77
CA SER A 4 -13.05 -0.66 -9.86
C SER A 4 -12.60 -0.70 -11.33
N GLU A 5 -11.88 0.31 -11.81
CA GLU A 5 -11.45 0.41 -13.21
C GLU A 5 -9.95 0.25 -13.43
N GLN A 6 -9.14 0.66 -12.50
CA GLN A 6 -7.68 0.70 -12.59
C GLN A 6 -6.99 -0.42 -11.80
N GLY A 7 -5.80 -0.17 -11.28
CA GLY A 7 -4.99 -1.11 -10.53
C GLY A 7 -5.49 -1.38 -9.10
N LEU A 8 -4.87 -2.35 -8.44
CA LEU A 8 -5.20 -2.72 -7.06
C LEU A 8 -4.95 -1.56 -6.08
N GLY A 9 -3.89 -0.78 -6.30
CA GLY A 9 -3.58 0.40 -5.50
C GLY A 9 -4.67 1.46 -5.59
N ASP A 10 -5.23 1.66 -6.78
CA ASP A 10 -6.32 2.62 -7.01
C ASP A 10 -7.58 2.18 -6.26
N THR A 11 -7.91 0.90 -6.32
CA THR A 11 -9.08 0.38 -5.58
C THR A 11 -8.90 0.54 -4.08
N ILE A 12 -7.74 0.19 -3.52
CA ILE A 12 -7.43 0.39 -2.10
C ILE A 12 -7.54 1.88 -1.73
N HIS A 13 -6.95 2.74 -2.55
CA HIS A 13 -6.91 4.18 -2.32
C HIS A 13 -8.31 4.80 -2.27
N PHE A 14 -9.13 4.53 -3.28
CA PHE A 14 -10.46 5.12 -3.43
C PHE A 14 -11.56 4.37 -2.66
N PHE A 15 -11.29 3.17 -2.13
CA PHE A 15 -12.23 2.46 -1.26
C PHE A 15 -12.68 3.30 -0.06
N ARG A 16 -11.87 4.27 0.40
CA ARG A 16 -12.25 5.23 1.46
C ARG A 16 -13.56 5.96 1.23
N PHE A 17 -14.00 6.07 -0.02
CA PHE A 17 -15.26 6.73 -0.37
C PHE A 17 -16.47 5.79 -0.21
N ILE A 18 -16.29 4.49 -0.21
CA ILE A 18 -17.38 3.51 -0.09
C ILE A 18 -18.10 3.63 1.26
N PRO A 19 -17.43 3.66 2.43
CA PRO A 19 -18.10 3.89 3.71
C PRO A 19 -18.83 5.23 3.80
N ILE A 20 -18.31 6.27 3.12
CA ILE A 20 -18.93 7.59 3.11
C ILE A 20 -20.20 7.57 2.25
N LEU A 21 -20.14 6.93 1.09
CA LEU A 21 -21.28 6.79 0.19
C LEU A 21 -22.39 5.92 0.81
N SER A 22 -22.02 4.85 1.50
CA SER A 22 -22.95 4.00 2.26
C SER A 22 -23.78 4.80 3.28
N LYS A 23 -23.14 5.72 4.01
CA LYS A 23 -23.82 6.57 5.01
C LYS A 23 -24.81 7.58 4.41
N LYS A 24 -24.76 7.81 3.08
CA LYS A 24 -25.73 8.64 2.36
C LYS A 24 -27.04 7.91 2.02
N GLY A 25 -27.20 6.63 2.44
CA GLY A 25 -28.42 5.87 2.29
C GLY A 25 -28.58 5.14 0.95
N PHE A 26 -27.54 5.09 0.11
CA PHE A 26 -27.56 4.32 -1.12
C PHE A 26 -27.47 2.82 -0.85
N ARG A 27 -28.25 2.03 -1.60
CA ARG A 27 -28.05 0.58 -1.70
C ARG A 27 -26.88 0.34 -2.67
N LEU A 28 -25.75 -0.08 -2.11
CA LEU A 28 -24.50 -0.18 -2.91
C LEU A 28 -24.27 -1.60 -3.39
N ILE A 29 -23.86 -1.71 -4.65
CA ILE A 29 -23.17 -2.87 -5.21
C ILE A 29 -21.76 -2.40 -5.51
N PHE A 30 -20.75 -3.06 -4.94
CA PHE A 30 -19.36 -2.72 -5.19
C PHE A 30 -18.65 -3.87 -5.90
N GLU A 31 -18.13 -3.61 -7.11
CA GLU A 31 -17.31 -4.56 -7.84
C GLU A 31 -15.83 -4.27 -7.60
N CYS A 32 -15.07 -5.26 -7.17
CA CYS A 32 -13.62 -5.14 -7.00
C CYS A 32 -12.86 -6.28 -7.70
N GLN A 33 -11.55 -6.10 -7.83
CA GLN A 33 -10.67 -7.14 -8.33
C GLN A 33 -10.64 -8.32 -7.34
N ARG A 34 -10.56 -9.54 -7.88
CA ARG A 34 -10.54 -10.80 -7.12
C ARG A 34 -9.48 -10.81 -6.00
N GLN A 35 -8.31 -10.22 -6.26
CA GLN A 35 -7.22 -10.19 -5.30
C GLN A 35 -7.52 -9.39 -4.03
N LEU A 36 -8.41 -8.40 -4.11
CA LEU A 36 -8.81 -7.56 -2.97
C LEU A 36 -10.06 -8.07 -2.25
N PHE A 37 -10.78 -9.01 -2.85
CA PHE A 37 -12.07 -9.46 -2.32
C PHE A 37 -11.97 -9.96 -0.89
N SER A 38 -10.96 -10.78 -0.58
CA SER A 38 -10.77 -11.36 0.76
C SER A 38 -10.55 -10.32 1.87
N VAL A 39 -10.06 -9.13 1.53
CA VAL A 39 -9.86 -8.02 2.47
C VAL A 39 -11.07 -7.11 2.54
N LEU A 40 -11.71 -6.83 1.41
CA LEU A 40 -12.77 -5.82 1.33
C LEU A 40 -14.15 -6.40 1.68
N GLU A 41 -14.38 -7.68 1.42
CA GLU A 41 -15.69 -8.33 1.67
C GLU A 41 -16.12 -8.24 3.12
N PRO A 42 -15.27 -8.58 4.13
CA PRO A 42 -15.68 -8.46 5.53
C PRO A 42 -16.01 -7.02 5.92
N LEU A 43 -15.26 -6.04 5.42
CA LEU A 43 -15.51 -4.62 5.68
C LEU A 43 -16.81 -4.14 5.05
N CYS A 44 -17.11 -4.58 3.83
CA CYS A 44 -18.36 -4.29 3.15
C CYS A 44 -19.56 -4.90 3.87
N ARG A 45 -19.42 -6.11 4.41
CA ARG A 45 -20.46 -6.77 5.20
C ARG A 45 -20.81 -5.96 6.46
N GLU A 46 -19.83 -5.40 7.16
CA GLU A 46 -20.06 -4.54 8.32
C GLU A 46 -20.85 -3.26 7.96
N LEU A 47 -20.73 -2.77 6.75
CA LEU A 47 -21.50 -1.62 6.26
C LEU A 47 -22.98 -1.91 6.03
N LYS A 48 -23.45 -3.14 6.14
CA LYS A 48 -24.85 -3.65 6.09
C LYS A 48 -25.66 -3.33 4.83
N LEU A 49 -25.24 -2.36 4.03
CA LEU A 49 -25.98 -1.86 2.86
C LEU A 49 -25.32 -2.25 1.54
N LEU A 50 -24.20 -2.98 1.61
CA LEU A 50 -23.34 -3.21 0.47
C LEU A 50 -23.32 -4.69 0.07
N HIS A 51 -23.61 -4.94 -1.19
CA HIS A 51 -23.22 -6.18 -1.87
C HIS A 51 -21.84 -5.96 -2.50
N ILE A 52 -20.90 -6.86 -2.26
CA ILE A 52 -19.61 -6.87 -2.95
C ILE A 52 -19.57 -8.07 -3.90
N ILE A 53 -19.12 -7.82 -5.13
CA ILE A 53 -18.93 -8.84 -6.16
C ILE A 53 -17.50 -8.78 -6.71
N GLN A 54 -17.00 -9.91 -7.15
CA GLN A 54 -15.70 -9.96 -7.82
C GLN A 54 -15.88 -9.59 -9.30
N ARG A 55 -14.87 -8.93 -9.86
CA ARG A 55 -14.86 -8.64 -11.29
C ARG A 55 -15.02 -9.92 -12.12
N GLY A 56 -16.02 -9.94 -12.99
CA GLY A 56 -16.38 -11.09 -13.83
C GLY A 56 -17.48 -11.98 -13.26
N GLU A 57 -17.99 -11.72 -12.06
CA GLU A 57 -19.20 -12.36 -11.54
C GLU A 57 -20.45 -11.73 -12.14
N PRO A 58 -21.60 -12.44 -12.13
CA PRO A 58 -22.89 -11.88 -12.56
C PRO A 58 -23.21 -10.60 -11.78
N ILE A 59 -23.58 -9.55 -12.51
CA ILE A 59 -23.88 -8.24 -11.93
C ILE A 59 -25.36 -8.21 -11.58
N PRO A 60 -25.75 -7.94 -10.32
CA PRO A 60 -27.16 -7.73 -9.94
C PRO A 60 -27.74 -6.49 -10.63
N GLU A 61 -29.06 -6.39 -10.70
CA GLU A 61 -29.75 -5.20 -11.22
C GLU A 61 -29.36 -3.94 -10.42
N PHE A 62 -29.16 -2.83 -11.11
CA PHE A 62 -28.82 -1.54 -10.54
C PHE A 62 -29.44 -0.39 -11.32
N ASP A 63 -29.71 0.72 -10.65
CA ASP A 63 -30.29 1.93 -11.28
C ASP A 63 -29.20 2.79 -11.93
N LEU A 64 -28.07 2.95 -11.24
CA LEU A 64 -26.96 3.82 -11.65
C LEU A 64 -25.61 3.13 -11.43
N CYS A 65 -24.63 3.46 -12.27
CA CYS A 65 -23.27 2.99 -12.07
C CYS A 65 -22.26 4.13 -12.19
N ILE A 66 -21.14 3.98 -11.47
CA ILE A 66 -20.07 4.96 -11.44
C ILE A 66 -18.70 4.27 -11.25
N PRO A 67 -17.65 4.70 -11.98
CA PRO A 67 -16.30 4.28 -11.69
C PRO A 67 -15.86 4.74 -10.29
N LEU A 68 -15.13 3.89 -9.57
CA LEU A 68 -14.68 4.20 -8.21
C LEU A 68 -13.85 5.48 -8.14
N MET A 69 -12.97 5.71 -9.12
CA MET A 69 -12.11 6.88 -9.16
C MET A 69 -12.86 8.19 -9.49
N SER A 70 -14.11 8.12 -9.94
CA SER A 70 -14.95 9.29 -10.17
C SER A 70 -15.65 9.77 -8.89
N LEU A 71 -15.70 8.96 -7.83
CA LEU A 71 -16.37 9.32 -6.58
C LEU A 71 -15.88 10.64 -5.97
N PRO A 72 -14.57 10.98 -5.92
CA PRO A 72 -14.12 12.25 -5.38
C PRO A 72 -14.82 13.44 -6.02
N TYR A 73 -14.94 13.47 -7.34
CA TYR A 73 -15.59 14.55 -8.08
C TYR A 73 -17.07 14.69 -7.67
N TYR A 74 -17.84 13.61 -7.74
CA TYR A 74 -19.27 13.63 -7.39
C TYR A 74 -19.53 13.84 -5.90
N MET A 75 -18.53 13.60 -5.06
CA MET A 75 -18.60 13.84 -3.61
C MET A 75 -18.06 15.23 -3.21
N GLY A 76 -17.71 16.07 -4.16
CA GLY A 76 -17.33 17.45 -3.93
C GLY A 76 -15.89 17.63 -3.44
N VAL A 77 -15.00 16.69 -3.70
CA VAL A 77 -13.58 16.80 -3.32
C VAL A 77 -12.83 17.59 -4.40
N TYR A 78 -12.89 18.91 -4.31
CA TYR A 78 -12.31 19.83 -5.30
C TYR A 78 -10.98 20.44 -4.84
N ASN A 79 -10.60 20.27 -3.59
CA ASN A 79 -9.33 20.75 -3.04
C ASN A 79 -8.80 19.79 -1.97
N LEU A 80 -7.59 20.05 -1.49
CA LEU A 80 -6.88 19.15 -0.57
C LEU A 80 -7.53 19.05 0.81
N ASP A 81 -8.19 20.11 1.29
CA ASP A 81 -8.81 20.17 2.61
C ASP A 81 -10.08 19.31 2.69
N LEU A 82 -10.68 19.00 1.53
CA LEU A 82 -11.87 18.16 1.42
C LEU A 82 -11.55 16.67 1.26
N ILE A 83 -10.26 16.31 1.19
CA ILE A 83 -9.84 14.91 1.09
C ILE A 83 -10.21 14.16 2.38
N PRO A 84 -10.98 13.05 2.31
CA PRO A 84 -11.25 12.23 3.47
C PRO A 84 -10.02 11.43 3.90
N SER A 85 -9.10 12.10 4.61
CA SER A 85 -7.79 11.55 4.99
C SER A 85 -7.81 10.60 6.19
N LYS A 86 -8.95 10.44 6.86
CA LYS A 86 -9.06 9.60 8.06
C LYS A 86 -8.65 8.15 7.78
N VAL A 87 -7.76 7.62 8.60
CA VAL A 87 -7.30 6.22 8.62
C VAL A 87 -7.42 5.65 10.05
N PRO A 88 -7.51 4.32 10.26
CA PRO A 88 -7.66 3.31 9.22
C PRO A 88 -9.06 3.28 8.60
N TYR A 89 -9.14 2.87 7.33
CA TYR A 89 -10.40 2.49 6.68
C TYR A 89 -10.33 1.07 6.08
N ILE A 90 -9.15 0.46 6.12
CA ILE A 90 -8.93 -0.98 5.93
C ILE A 90 -8.20 -1.48 7.18
N PHE A 91 -8.63 -2.62 7.71
CA PHE A 91 -8.00 -3.25 8.87
C PHE A 91 -8.12 -4.77 8.74
N PRO A 92 -7.20 -5.53 9.36
CA PRO A 92 -7.28 -6.98 9.32
C PRO A 92 -8.50 -7.45 10.11
N THR A 93 -9.40 -8.14 9.43
CA THR A 93 -10.58 -8.77 10.07
C THR A 93 -10.25 -10.13 10.67
N GLN A 94 -9.20 -10.75 10.19
CA GLN A 94 -8.65 -12.00 10.69
C GLN A 94 -7.14 -12.04 10.44
N LEU A 95 -6.36 -12.26 11.50
CA LEU A 95 -4.92 -12.43 11.38
C LEU A 95 -4.57 -13.81 10.84
N SER A 96 -3.55 -13.88 9.99
CA SER A 96 -2.98 -15.15 9.55
C SER A 96 -2.16 -15.77 10.70
N THR A 97 -2.48 -16.98 11.07
CA THR A 97 -1.68 -17.74 12.07
C THR A 97 -0.33 -18.22 11.53
N LYS A 98 -0.12 -18.10 10.23
CA LYS A 98 1.12 -18.53 9.55
C LYS A 98 2.18 -17.43 9.50
N ILE A 99 1.80 -16.17 9.62
CA ILE A 99 2.71 -15.02 9.55
C ILE A 99 2.81 -14.45 10.97
N ILE A 100 3.88 -14.82 11.65
CA ILE A 100 4.22 -14.33 13.00
C ILE A 100 5.59 -13.69 12.90
N LEU A 101 5.66 -12.40 13.23
CA LEU A 101 6.89 -11.62 13.24
C LEU A 101 7.36 -11.47 14.70
N ASP A 102 8.01 -12.53 15.18
CA ASP A 102 8.53 -12.59 16.55
C ASP A 102 9.93 -11.94 16.62
N SER A 103 9.95 -10.66 16.93
CA SER A 103 11.18 -9.89 17.09
C SER A 103 10.97 -8.73 18.04
N ASN A 104 11.99 -8.46 18.87
CA ASN A 104 12.07 -7.29 19.74
C ASN A 104 12.71 -6.08 19.03
N LEU A 105 13.26 -6.25 17.83
CA LEU A 105 13.81 -5.16 17.04
C LEU A 105 12.71 -4.39 16.33
N TYR A 106 13.05 -3.20 15.82
CA TYR A 106 12.14 -2.38 15.04
C TYR A 106 11.86 -3.07 13.69
N LYS A 107 10.60 -3.48 13.45
CA LYS A 107 10.19 -4.30 12.31
C LYS A 107 9.83 -3.45 11.10
N VAL A 108 10.54 -3.63 10.00
CA VAL A 108 10.36 -2.87 8.76
C VAL A 108 10.03 -3.78 7.59
N GLY A 109 8.88 -3.55 6.96
CA GLY A 109 8.51 -4.21 5.70
C GLY A 109 9.07 -3.45 4.50
N LEU A 110 9.62 -4.15 3.52
CA LEU A 110 10.21 -3.60 2.31
C LEU A 110 9.48 -4.05 1.05
N VAL A 111 9.21 -3.10 0.14
CA VAL A 111 8.78 -3.34 -1.25
C VAL A 111 9.57 -2.40 -2.16
N TRP A 112 10.36 -2.97 -3.08
CA TRP A 112 11.28 -2.21 -3.93
C TRP A 112 10.89 -2.17 -5.40
N ALA A 113 9.94 -3.00 -5.81
CA ALA A 113 9.52 -3.07 -7.21
C ALA A 113 7.99 -3.20 -7.33
N GLY A 114 7.44 -2.54 -8.34
CA GLY A 114 6.05 -2.63 -8.72
C GLY A 114 5.76 -3.78 -9.69
N ASN A 115 4.55 -3.77 -10.25
CA ASN A 115 4.18 -4.72 -11.30
C ASN A 115 4.99 -4.45 -12.58
N PRO A 116 5.77 -5.41 -13.11
CA PRO A 116 6.60 -5.22 -14.30
C PRO A 116 5.80 -4.91 -15.57
N ARG A 117 4.51 -5.24 -15.59
CA ARG A 117 3.62 -4.91 -16.73
C ARG A 117 3.13 -3.46 -16.73
N HIS A 118 3.45 -2.69 -15.69
CA HIS A 118 3.04 -1.28 -15.62
C HIS A 118 4.03 -0.43 -16.43
N GLU A 119 3.53 0.43 -17.31
CA GLU A 119 4.34 1.24 -18.25
C GLU A 119 5.46 2.03 -17.55
N ASN A 120 5.17 2.62 -16.38
CA ASN A 120 6.14 3.40 -15.61
C ASN A 120 6.93 2.57 -14.59
N ASN A 121 6.89 1.23 -14.66
CA ASN A 121 7.51 0.40 -13.63
C ASN A 121 9.03 0.59 -13.53
N GLN A 122 9.70 0.76 -14.64
CA GLN A 122 11.15 1.01 -14.70
C GLN A 122 11.59 2.29 -13.98
N TYR A 123 10.73 3.30 -13.87
CA TYR A 123 11.04 4.58 -13.24
C TYR A 123 10.73 4.59 -11.74
N ARG A 124 9.78 3.76 -11.28
CA ARG A 124 9.33 3.72 -9.88
C ARG A 124 9.92 2.57 -9.07
N SER A 125 10.58 1.61 -9.70
CA SER A 125 11.20 0.46 -9.05
C SER A 125 12.70 0.67 -8.85
N LEU A 126 13.24 0.05 -7.77
CA LEU A 126 14.68 0.00 -7.49
C LEU A 126 15.20 -1.41 -7.75
N ALA A 127 16.50 -1.53 -8.05
CA ALA A 127 17.20 -2.79 -7.89
C ALA A 127 17.40 -3.09 -6.39
N PHE A 128 17.32 -4.37 -6.00
CA PHE A 128 17.42 -4.77 -4.60
C PHE A 128 18.72 -4.29 -3.94
N GLU A 129 19.83 -4.34 -4.67
CA GLU A 129 21.16 -3.94 -4.22
C GLU A 129 21.22 -2.49 -3.75
N GLN A 130 20.36 -1.64 -4.28
CA GLN A 130 20.27 -0.24 -3.85
C GLN A 130 19.76 -0.10 -2.41
N LEU A 131 19.11 -1.13 -1.86
CA LEU A 131 18.65 -1.16 -0.45
C LEU A 131 19.74 -1.49 0.55
N ALA A 132 20.95 -1.87 0.11
CA ALA A 132 22.05 -2.28 1.00
C ALA A 132 22.32 -1.29 2.16
N PRO A 133 22.24 0.05 1.99
CA PRO A 133 22.40 1.00 3.10
C PRO A 133 21.36 0.84 4.21
N LEU A 134 20.14 0.37 3.91
CA LEU A 134 19.10 0.06 4.90
C LEU A 134 19.45 -1.21 5.64
N LEU A 135 19.76 -2.29 4.91
CA LEU A 135 20.01 -3.62 5.46
C LEU A 135 21.21 -3.66 6.40
N SER A 136 22.09 -2.65 6.36
CA SER A 136 23.20 -2.52 7.30
C SER A 136 22.81 -2.06 8.72
N ILE A 137 21.55 -1.67 8.97
CA ILE A 137 21.08 -1.11 10.24
C ILE A 137 20.71 -2.25 11.20
N LYS A 138 21.56 -2.56 12.15
CA LYS A 138 21.45 -3.74 13.03
C LYS A 138 20.37 -3.63 14.13
N THR A 139 19.79 -2.45 14.35
CA THR A 139 18.65 -2.23 15.26
C THR A 139 17.29 -2.45 14.60
N VAL A 140 17.30 -2.88 13.35
CA VAL A 140 16.10 -3.09 12.53
C VAL A 140 16.08 -4.53 12.03
N GLU A 141 14.90 -5.13 12.06
CA GLU A 141 14.65 -6.38 11.37
C GLU A 141 13.81 -6.13 10.13
N PHE A 142 14.29 -6.63 9.00
CA PHE A 142 13.69 -6.40 7.70
C PHE A 142 12.89 -7.61 7.22
N TYR A 143 11.72 -7.32 6.66
CA TYR A 143 10.81 -8.29 6.08
C TYR A 143 10.48 -7.90 4.64
N SER A 144 10.68 -8.80 3.71
CA SER A 144 10.24 -8.60 2.32
C SER A 144 8.73 -8.81 2.21
N LEU A 145 8.03 -7.78 1.76
CA LEU A 145 6.63 -7.87 1.34
C LEU A 145 6.53 -7.97 -0.19
N GLN A 146 7.64 -8.17 -0.88
CA GLN A 146 7.70 -8.23 -2.33
C GLN A 146 7.09 -9.54 -2.84
N VAL A 147 5.97 -9.42 -3.56
CA VAL A 147 5.32 -10.55 -4.24
C VAL A 147 5.60 -10.47 -5.74
N GLY A 148 5.74 -11.59 -6.41
CA GLY A 148 5.91 -11.66 -7.87
C GLY A 148 7.04 -12.57 -8.31
N ASN A 149 7.58 -12.34 -9.52
CA ASN A 149 8.59 -13.22 -10.11
C ASN A 149 9.91 -13.17 -9.33
N LYS A 150 10.25 -14.28 -8.69
CA LYS A 150 11.47 -14.43 -7.86
C LYS A 150 12.76 -14.23 -8.66
N THR A 151 12.73 -14.37 -9.99
CA THR A 151 13.92 -14.19 -10.83
C THR A 151 14.24 -12.73 -11.13
N GLU A 152 13.23 -11.86 -11.23
CA GLU A 152 13.41 -10.45 -11.56
C GLU A 152 13.50 -9.54 -10.33
N ASN A 153 12.74 -9.87 -9.28
CA ASN A 153 12.62 -9.05 -8.07
C ASN A 153 13.00 -9.84 -6.80
N GLY A 154 13.70 -10.96 -6.94
CA GLY A 154 14.11 -11.81 -5.82
C GLY A 154 15.21 -11.18 -4.98
N ILE A 155 15.37 -11.69 -3.76
CA ILE A 155 16.45 -11.28 -2.86
C ILE A 155 17.75 -11.97 -3.32
N PRO A 156 18.79 -11.19 -3.72
CA PRO A 156 20.07 -11.76 -4.13
C PRO A 156 20.74 -12.51 -2.98
N GLN A 157 21.51 -13.56 -3.32
CA GLN A 157 22.14 -14.46 -2.35
C GLN A 157 22.93 -13.76 -1.23
N PRO A 158 23.71 -12.70 -1.48
CA PRO A 158 24.45 -12.03 -0.42
C PRO A 158 23.59 -11.42 0.69
N TYR A 159 22.32 -11.06 0.38
CA TYR A 159 21.44 -10.33 1.29
C TYR A 159 20.40 -11.23 2.01
N ARG A 160 20.33 -12.52 1.69
CA ARG A 160 19.30 -13.42 2.25
C ARG A 160 19.36 -13.59 3.77
N LYS A 161 20.47 -13.25 4.39
CA LYS A 161 20.63 -13.27 5.85
C LYS A 161 20.20 -11.96 6.52
N GLU A 162 20.02 -10.89 5.74
CA GLU A 162 19.73 -9.54 6.23
C GLU A 162 18.24 -9.20 6.15
N ILE A 163 17.41 -10.07 5.54
CA ILE A 163 15.99 -9.85 5.34
C ILE A 163 15.22 -11.17 5.33
N THR A 164 14.13 -11.24 6.07
CA THR A 164 13.20 -12.38 6.04
C THR A 164 12.24 -12.23 4.86
N ASP A 165 12.23 -13.20 3.95
CA ASP A 165 11.35 -13.19 2.77
C ASP A 165 9.97 -13.77 3.12
N LEU A 166 8.97 -12.90 3.19
CA LEU A 166 7.56 -13.27 3.36
C LEU A 166 6.83 -13.47 2.02
N GLY A 167 7.44 -13.09 0.89
CA GLY A 167 6.77 -13.07 -0.41
C GLY A 167 6.15 -14.39 -0.83
N SER A 168 6.73 -15.54 -0.41
CA SER A 168 6.17 -16.87 -0.66
C SER A 168 4.94 -17.20 0.18
N ASP A 169 4.78 -16.55 1.33
CA ASP A 169 3.70 -16.79 2.28
C ASP A 169 2.52 -15.85 2.06
N LEU A 170 2.74 -14.74 1.33
CA LEU A 170 1.71 -13.76 0.98
C LEU A 170 0.91 -14.24 -0.25
N ARG A 171 -0.11 -15.05 -0.03
CA ARG A 171 -0.94 -15.65 -1.08
C ARG A 171 -2.02 -14.69 -1.60
N ASP A 172 -2.50 -13.81 -0.73
CA ASP A 172 -3.47 -12.77 -1.05
C ASP A 172 -3.25 -11.51 -0.19
N PHE A 173 -4.10 -10.51 -0.38
CA PHE A 173 -4.00 -9.26 0.39
C PHE A 173 -4.41 -9.41 1.87
N ARG A 174 -5.08 -10.49 2.26
CA ARG A 174 -5.35 -10.81 3.67
C ARG A 174 -4.05 -11.19 4.39
N ASP A 175 -3.24 -12.05 3.77
CA ASP A 175 -1.91 -12.38 4.30
C ASP A 175 -1.06 -11.11 4.38
N THR A 176 -1.10 -10.25 3.35
CA THR A 176 -0.39 -8.97 3.34
C THR A 176 -0.85 -8.02 4.46
N THR A 177 -2.16 -7.91 4.71
CA THR A 177 -2.70 -7.13 5.84
C THR A 177 -2.22 -7.68 7.17
N SER A 178 -2.21 -9.00 7.32
CA SER A 178 -1.71 -9.65 8.54
C SER A 178 -0.23 -9.36 8.79
N ALA A 179 0.62 -9.45 7.76
CA ALA A 179 2.02 -9.07 7.86
C ALA A 179 2.19 -7.59 8.25
N ILE A 180 1.54 -6.69 7.51
CA ILE A 180 1.62 -5.23 7.75
C ILE A 180 1.15 -4.88 9.17
N SER A 181 0.15 -5.55 9.71
CA SER A 181 -0.37 -5.26 11.05
C SER A 181 0.68 -5.41 12.14
N GLN A 182 1.67 -6.27 11.96
CA GLN A 182 2.73 -6.59 12.90
C GLN A 182 4.01 -5.75 12.71
N LEU A 183 4.08 -4.95 11.64
CA LEU A 183 5.22 -4.08 11.33
C LEU A 183 5.11 -2.72 12.03
N ASP A 184 6.25 -2.12 12.34
CA ASP A 184 6.36 -0.77 12.88
C ASP A 184 6.41 0.28 11.76
N LEU A 185 6.94 -0.10 10.59
CA LEU A 185 7.07 0.75 9.41
C LEU A 185 7.00 -0.08 8.13
N VAL A 186 6.39 0.48 7.10
CA VAL A 186 6.49 -0.04 5.73
C VAL A 186 7.26 0.97 4.88
N ILE A 187 8.34 0.53 4.21
CA ILE A 187 9.08 1.30 3.22
C ILE A 187 8.78 0.67 1.86
N SER A 188 8.17 1.43 0.96
CA SER A 188 7.71 0.89 -0.32
C SER A 188 7.87 1.92 -1.43
N VAL A 189 8.21 1.46 -2.62
CA VAL A 189 7.95 2.26 -3.83
C VAL A 189 6.44 2.41 -4.03
N ASP A 190 6.02 3.23 -4.99
CA ASP A 190 4.59 3.45 -5.30
C ASP A 190 3.92 2.15 -5.79
N THR A 191 3.30 1.43 -4.85
CA THR A 191 2.65 0.14 -5.09
C THR A 191 1.35 0.01 -4.29
N SER A 192 0.56 -1.03 -4.60
CA SER A 192 -0.63 -1.38 -3.82
C SER A 192 -0.35 -1.64 -2.34
N VAL A 193 0.86 -2.10 -1.98
CA VAL A 193 1.27 -2.32 -0.59
C VAL A 193 1.43 -1.00 0.16
N ALA A 194 1.99 0.04 -0.48
CA ALA A 194 2.06 1.38 0.12
C ALA A 194 0.67 1.93 0.42
N HIS A 195 -0.26 1.77 -0.54
CA HIS A 195 -1.67 2.17 -0.35
C HIS A 195 -2.36 1.36 0.74
N LEU A 196 -2.12 0.05 0.80
CA LEU A 196 -2.70 -0.82 1.83
C LEU A 196 -2.21 -0.43 3.23
N ALA A 197 -0.90 -0.27 3.41
CA ALA A 197 -0.33 0.15 4.69
C ALA A 197 -0.83 1.53 5.11
N GLY A 198 -0.94 2.48 4.17
CA GLY A 198 -1.55 3.80 4.40
C GLY A 198 -3.02 3.70 4.79
N ALA A 199 -3.81 2.86 4.11
CA ALA A 199 -5.22 2.60 4.40
C ALA A 199 -5.43 1.97 5.78
N MET A 200 -4.44 1.20 6.26
CA MET A 200 -4.41 0.61 7.60
C MET A 200 -3.93 1.60 8.69
N GLY A 201 -3.57 2.84 8.33
CA GLY A 201 -3.05 3.82 9.28
C GLY A 201 -1.64 3.53 9.80
N LYS A 202 -0.90 2.63 9.16
CA LYS A 202 0.48 2.32 9.51
C LYS A 202 1.42 3.45 9.09
N LYS A 203 2.57 3.56 9.75
CA LYS A 203 3.65 4.43 9.27
C LYS A 203 4.16 3.90 7.94
N VAL A 204 4.19 4.75 6.94
CA VAL A 204 4.65 4.39 5.59
C VAL A 204 5.65 5.42 5.10
N TRP A 205 6.76 4.95 4.56
CA TRP A 205 7.70 5.76 3.81
C TRP A 205 7.64 5.34 2.35
N THR A 206 7.10 6.23 1.51
CA THR A 206 6.93 5.94 0.09
C THR A 206 8.06 6.57 -0.70
N LEU A 207 8.77 5.72 -1.45
CA LEU A 207 9.86 6.11 -2.33
C LEU A 207 9.29 6.44 -3.70
N LEU A 208 9.49 7.66 -4.16
CA LEU A 208 8.87 8.19 -5.37
C LEU A 208 9.90 8.57 -6.43
N PRO A 209 9.60 8.33 -7.70
CA PRO A 209 10.38 8.88 -8.81
C PRO A 209 10.31 10.42 -8.84
N ALA A 210 11.15 11.05 -9.62
CA ALA A 210 11.13 12.50 -9.82
C ALA A 210 9.81 13.00 -10.41
N ASN A 211 9.18 12.17 -11.27
CA ASN A 211 7.85 12.42 -11.82
C ASN A 211 6.87 11.36 -11.29
N PRO A 212 6.28 11.58 -10.10
CA PRO A 212 5.39 10.62 -9.48
C PRO A 212 3.96 10.70 -10.05
N ASP A 213 3.12 9.76 -9.67
CA ASP A 213 1.69 9.81 -9.93
C ASP A 213 1.03 11.05 -9.27
N PHE A 214 -0.08 11.52 -9.87
CA PHE A 214 -0.80 12.75 -9.46
C PHE A 214 -1.18 12.79 -7.98
N ARG A 215 -1.50 11.66 -7.37
CA ARG A 215 -1.95 11.57 -5.97
C ARG A 215 -0.87 11.94 -4.95
N TRP A 216 0.38 11.87 -5.36
CA TRP A 216 1.51 12.24 -4.50
C TRP A 216 1.85 13.72 -4.58
N LEU A 217 1.29 14.48 -5.53
CA LEU A 217 1.55 15.90 -5.78
C LEU A 217 3.04 16.20 -5.96
N LEU A 218 3.40 17.46 -5.99
CA LEU A 218 4.79 17.93 -6.10
C LEU A 218 5.15 18.79 -4.88
N GLY A 219 6.43 18.94 -4.60
CA GLY A 219 6.96 19.91 -3.63
C GLY A 219 6.62 19.64 -2.16
N ARG A 220 6.21 18.40 -1.79
CA ARG A 220 5.87 18.04 -0.39
C ARG A 220 6.39 16.66 0.00
N ASN A 221 6.61 16.48 1.29
CA ASN A 221 7.12 15.24 1.89
C ASN A 221 6.06 14.47 2.69
N ASP A 222 4.82 14.96 2.75
CA ASP A 222 3.66 14.33 3.36
C ASP A 222 2.63 13.98 2.29
N SER A 223 1.61 13.23 2.67
CA SER A 223 0.49 12.89 1.79
C SER A 223 -0.83 13.47 2.34
N PRO A 224 -1.60 14.19 1.52
CA PRO A 224 -2.93 14.65 1.96
C PRO A 224 -3.93 13.48 2.09
N TRP A 225 -3.61 12.34 1.49
CA TRP A 225 -4.46 11.14 1.51
C TRP A 225 -4.20 10.24 2.72
N TYR A 226 -2.95 10.22 3.24
CA TYR A 226 -2.52 9.31 4.30
C TYR A 226 -1.70 10.07 5.34
N PRO A 227 -2.29 10.45 6.48
CA PRO A 227 -1.60 11.28 7.49
C PRO A 227 -0.36 10.62 8.10
N THR A 228 -0.26 9.28 8.00
CA THR A 228 0.86 8.49 8.54
C THR A 228 1.97 8.25 7.52
N MET A 229 1.84 8.83 6.31
CA MET A 229 2.77 8.60 5.21
C MET A 229 3.77 9.74 5.05
N ARG A 230 5.03 9.39 4.87
CA ARG A 230 6.11 10.31 4.49
C ARG A 230 6.63 9.95 3.11
N LEU A 231 6.89 10.96 2.29
CA LEU A 231 7.32 10.81 0.90
C LEU A 231 8.80 11.14 0.75
N PHE A 232 9.54 10.25 0.13
CA PHE A 232 10.95 10.42 -0.24
C PHE A 232 11.05 10.43 -1.77
N ARG A 233 11.53 11.52 -2.34
CA ARG A 233 11.48 11.75 -3.80
C ARG A 233 12.86 11.80 -4.41
N GLN A 234 12.99 11.26 -5.61
CA GLN A 234 14.16 11.51 -6.45
C GLN A 234 14.23 12.99 -6.80
N SER A 235 15.45 13.54 -6.78
CA SER A 235 15.75 14.86 -7.33
C SER A 235 15.84 14.85 -8.87
N LYS A 236 16.34 13.73 -9.41
CA LYS A 236 16.42 13.46 -10.85
C LYS A 236 15.98 12.03 -11.11
N LEU A 237 15.41 11.80 -12.27
CA LEU A 237 14.93 10.49 -12.69
C LEU A 237 16.07 9.45 -12.66
N GLY A 238 15.81 8.32 -11.98
CA GLY A 238 16.78 7.22 -11.83
C GLY A 238 17.76 7.38 -10.65
N GLU A 239 17.83 8.55 -10.00
CA GLU A 239 18.71 8.78 -8.84
C GLU A 239 18.14 8.25 -7.53
N TRP A 240 18.18 6.94 -7.32
CA TRP A 240 17.70 6.32 -6.08
C TRP A 240 18.70 6.40 -4.92
N SER A 241 20.00 6.52 -5.18
CA SER A 241 21.06 6.51 -4.16
C SER A 241 20.84 7.55 -3.05
N LYS A 242 20.51 8.79 -3.45
CA LYS A 242 20.19 9.85 -2.47
C LYS A 242 18.92 9.52 -1.67
N VAL A 243 17.86 9.07 -2.34
CA VAL A 243 16.59 8.69 -1.68
C VAL A 243 16.85 7.63 -0.61
N VAL A 244 17.57 6.57 -0.97
CA VAL A 244 17.88 5.47 -0.03
C VAL A 244 18.78 5.94 1.11
N SER A 245 19.74 6.82 0.84
CA SER A 245 20.61 7.40 1.89
C SER A 245 19.82 8.26 2.88
N ASP A 246 18.89 9.08 2.40
CA ASP A 246 18.02 9.90 3.23
C ASP A 246 17.11 9.01 4.12
N VAL A 247 16.53 7.95 3.51
CA VAL A 247 15.71 6.95 4.22
C VAL A 247 16.54 6.23 5.29
N ALA A 248 17.77 5.80 4.97
CA ALA A 248 18.64 5.12 5.93
C ALA A 248 19.01 6.02 7.11
N LEU A 249 19.28 7.32 6.85
CA LEU A 249 19.56 8.30 7.89
C LEU A 249 18.36 8.44 8.85
N GLU A 250 17.16 8.61 8.32
CA GLU A 250 15.95 8.75 9.11
C GLU A 250 15.60 7.46 9.89
N LEU A 251 15.79 6.30 9.24
CA LEU A 251 15.53 5.01 9.88
C LEU A 251 16.44 4.78 11.08
N ARG A 252 17.74 5.14 11.00
CA ARG A 252 18.67 5.07 12.13
C ARG A 252 18.25 5.94 13.32
N LYS A 253 17.59 7.09 13.06
CA LYS A 253 17.09 7.96 14.13
C LYS A 253 15.93 7.31 14.89
N ILE A 254 14.91 6.80 14.16
CA ILE A 254 13.71 6.26 14.81
C ILE A 254 13.96 4.89 15.45
N ALA A 255 14.79 4.04 14.85
CA ALA A 255 15.09 2.72 15.40
C ALA A 255 15.97 2.75 16.67
N LYS A 256 16.68 3.85 16.95
CA LYS A 256 17.43 4.05 18.22
C LYS A 256 16.54 4.45 19.38
N ILE A 257 15.38 5.05 19.11
CA ILE A 257 14.44 5.53 20.12
C ILE A 257 13.53 4.40 20.61
N SER A 258 13.45 3.33 19.85
CA SER A 258 12.52 2.20 20.08
C SER A 258 13.13 1.06 20.89
N ILE A 259 14.38 1.21 21.35
CA ILE A 259 15.11 0.31 22.26
C ILE A 259 15.17 0.95 23.65
#